data_286b72bc0aa5b731fb09682a2d2b827c
#
_entry.id   286b72bc0aa5b731fb09682a2d2b827c
#
_cell.length_a   1.000
_cell.length_b   1.000
_cell.length_c   1.000
_cell.angle_alpha   90.00
_cell.angle_beta   90.00
_cell.angle_gamma   90.00
#
_symmetry.space_group_name_H-M   'P 1'
#
loop_
_entity.id
_entity.type
_entity.pdbx_description
1 polymer ?
#
loop_
_entity_poly.entity_id
_entity_poly.type
_entity_poly.pdbx_seq_one_letter_code
_entity_poly.pdbx_strand_id
1 'polypeptide(L)'
;TKEIQDGDFFKNEAMLEAIENCKKNGSALHCFGLLSDGGVHSHNTHLYGVLEMAKRNGLENVYVHLFLDGRDTAPTSGKGFIEELLAKMDEIGVGKVASISGRYYAMDRDNRWDRVQKAYNAIVMGQGNEAASAIDAIDASYKEDVTDEFVVPTVIVEDGAPVATLKENDSVIFYNFRPDRAREITRSICCLLYTSPSPRDCS
;
A
#
# COMPACT_ATOMS: atom_id res chain seq x y z
N THR A 1 -11.14 7.66 12.07
CA THR A 1 -10.52 8.04 13.31
C THR A 1 -11.44 7.84 14.49
N LYS A 2 -12.67 8.39 14.46
CA LYS A 2 -13.65 8.12 15.52
C LYS A 2 -13.98 6.62 15.58
N GLU A 3 -14.16 5.98 14.44
CA GLU A 3 -14.42 4.54 14.35
C GLU A 3 -13.30 3.73 14.99
N ILE A 4 -12.03 4.13 14.77
CA ILE A 4 -10.88 3.48 15.38
C ILE A 4 -10.90 3.66 16.89
N GLN A 5 -11.17 4.88 17.36
CA GLN A 5 -11.23 5.20 18.79
C GLN A 5 -12.34 4.45 19.52
N ASP A 6 -13.50 4.32 18.88
CA ASP A 6 -14.67 3.65 19.45
C ASP A 6 -14.64 2.12 19.27
N GLY A 7 -13.64 1.61 18.52
CA GLY A 7 -13.52 0.19 18.25
C GLY A 7 -14.41 -0.31 17.11
N ASP A 8 -15.22 0.53 16.51
CA ASP A 8 -16.11 0.15 15.40
C ASP A 8 -15.33 -0.26 14.15
N PHE A 9 -14.15 0.31 13.95
CA PHE A 9 -13.25 -0.04 12.86
C PHE A 9 -12.93 -1.54 12.84
N PHE A 10 -12.73 -2.15 14.01
CA PHE A 10 -12.39 -3.57 14.14
C PHE A 10 -13.56 -4.50 13.85
N LYS A 11 -14.75 -3.95 13.71
CA LYS A 11 -15.99 -4.69 13.41
C LYS A 11 -16.41 -4.55 11.95
N ASN A 12 -15.60 -3.90 11.12
CA ASN A 12 -15.90 -3.73 9.70
C ASN A 12 -15.91 -5.08 8.99
N GLU A 13 -17.08 -5.50 8.50
CA GLU A 13 -17.26 -6.82 7.90
C GLU A 13 -16.40 -7.06 6.67
N ALA A 14 -16.24 -6.05 5.80
CA ALA A 14 -15.45 -6.20 4.58
C ALA A 14 -13.97 -6.46 4.90
N MET A 15 -13.43 -5.77 5.89
CA MET A 15 -12.06 -5.97 6.34
C MET A 15 -11.88 -7.33 7.01
N LEU A 16 -12.85 -7.75 7.82
CA LEU A 16 -12.84 -9.07 8.45
C LEU A 16 -12.91 -10.18 7.41
N GLU A 17 -13.72 -10.03 6.37
CA GLU A 17 -13.79 -10.98 5.26
C GLU A 17 -12.45 -11.11 4.55
N ALA A 18 -11.76 -9.99 4.29
CA ALA A 18 -10.43 -10.00 3.68
C ALA A 18 -9.42 -10.77 4.53
N ILE A 19 -9.43 -10.53 5.84
CA ILE A 19 -8.56 -11.22 6.79
C ILE A 19 -8.88 -12.71 6.86
N GLU A 20 -10.14 -13.07 6.95
CA GLU A 20 -10.59 -14.48 6.98
C GLU A 20 -10.21 -15.22 5.70
N ASN A 21 -10.31 -14.56 4.54
CA ASN A 21 -9.86 -15.13 3.28
C ASN A 21 -8.37 -15.49 3.33
N CYS A 22 -7.55 -14.61 3.87
CA CYS A 22 -6.11 -14.85 4.01
C CYS A 22 -5.82 -16.01 4.97
N LYS A 23 -6.54 -16.09 6.07
CA LYS A 23 -6.40 -17.18 7.03
C LYS A 23 -6.80 -18.52 6.42
N LYS A 24 -7.91 -18.54 5.70
CA LYS A 24 -8.44 -19.75 5.07
C LYS A 24 -7.50 -20.30 4.00
N ASN A 25 -6.90 -19.43 3.19
CA ASN A 25 -6.07 -19.80 2.05
C ASN A 25 -4.57 -19.82 2.36
N GLY A 26 -4.17 -19.41 3.56
CA GLY A 26 -2.75 -19.22 3.88
C GLY A 26 -2.08 -18.15 3.02
N SER A 27 -2.85 -17.18 2.55
CA SER A 27 -2.40 -16.12 1.66
C SER A 27 -2.05 -14.83 2.41
N ALA A 28 -1.64 -13.81 1.70
CA ALA A 28 -1.20 -12.54 2.28
C ALA A 28 -2.26 -11.45 2.18
N LEU A 29 -2.26 -10.55 3.16
CA LEU A 29 -3.04 -9.32 3.13
C LEU A 29 -2.14 -8.19 2.63
N HIS A 30 -2.55 -7.51 1.58
CA HIS A 30 -1.86 -6.34 1.04
C HIS A 30 -2.65 -5.07 1.35
N CYS A 31 -1.99 -4.10 1.96
CA CYS A 31 -2.61 -2.82 2.31
C CYS A 31 -2.03 -1.74 1.40
N PHE A 32 -2.89 -1.06 0.68
CA PHE A 32 -2.50 -0.01 -0.26
C PHE A 32 -3.05 1.32 0.20
N GLY A 33 -2.30 2.36 0.03
CA GLY A 33 -2.81 3.69 0.22
C GLY A 33 -1.75 4.74 0.44
N LEU A 34 -2.20 5.96 0.55
CA LEU A 34 -1.37 7.13 0.73
C LEU A 34 -0.91 7.22 2.19
N LEU A 35 0.39 7.28 2.39
CA LEU A 35 0.99 7.46 3.71
C LEU A 35 1.11 8.97 3.99
N SER A 36 0.15 9.50 4.74
CA SER A 36 0.03 10.95 4.93
C SER A 36 -0.84 11.26 6.14
N ASP A 37 -0.60 12.39 6.75
CA ASP A 37 -1.46 12.96 7.78
C ASP A 37 -2.30 14.15 7.26
N GLY A 38 -2.26 14.38 5.94
CA GLY A 38 -2.99 15.49 5.31
C GLY A 38 -4.50 15.39 5.41
N GLY A 39 -5.03 14.19 5.61
CA GLY A 39 -6.47 13.99 5.84
C GLY A 39 -7.35 14.11 4.60
N VAL A 40 -6.80 14.47 3.45
CA VAL A 40 -7.56 14.68 2.21
C VAL A 40 -7.90 13.34 1.54
N HIS A 41 -6.92 12.46 1.41
CA HIS A 41 -7.09 11.13 0.78
C HIS A 41 -6.96 10.00 1.78
N SER A 42 -6.19 10.19 2.83
CA SER A 42 -5.85 9.15 3.79
C SER A 42 -5.38 9.78 5.10
N HIS A 43 -5.34 8.95 6.14
CA HIS A 43 -4.69 9.30 7.39
C HIS A 43 -3.97 8.06 7.91
N ASN A 44 -2.76 8.24 8.43
CA ASN A 44 -1.91 7.12 8.88
C ASN A 44 -2.58 6.25 9.95
N THR A 45 -3.44 6.82 10.78
CA THR A 45 -4.17 6.07 11.81
C THR A 45 -5.06 4.97 11.23
N HIS A 46 -5.57 5.15 10.01
CA HIS A 46 -6.37 4.12 9.35
C HIS A 46 -5.53 2.90 9.00
N LEU A 47 -4.31 3.12 8.50
CA LEU A 47 -3.37 2.03 8.24
C LEU A 47 -3.01 1.30 9.53
N TYR A 48 -2.72 2.03 10.59
CA TYR A 48 -2.40 1.43 11.89
C TYR A 48 -3.56 0.59 12.42
N GLY A 49 -4.80 1.05 12.22
CA GLY A 49 -5.99 0.28 12.59
C GLY A 49 -6.12 -1.02 11.81
N VAL A 50 -5.81 -1.02 10.51
CA VAL A 50 -5.81 -2.23 9.68
C VAL A 50 -4.76 -3.23 10.19
N LEU A 51 -3.54 -2.76 10.48
CA LEU A 51 -2.47 -3.60 11.00
C LEU A 51 -2.84 -4.22 12.35
N GLU A 52 -3.40 -3.43 13.25
CA GLU A 52 -3.87 -3.91 14.55
C GLU A 52 -4.96 -4.98 14.41
N MET A 53 -5.92 -4.75 13.52
CA MET A 53 -6.98 -5.70 13.25
C MET A 53 -6.43 -7.01 12.73
N ALA A 54 -5.48 -6.96 11.80
CA ALA A 54 -4.82 -8.14 11.27
C ALA A 54 -4.10 -8.91 12.37
N LYS A 55 -3.40 -8.22 13.25
CA LYS A 55 -2.69 -8.84 14.38
C LYS A 55 -3.66 -9.51 15.36
N ARG A 56 -4.75 -8.84 15.70
CA ARG A 56 -5.78 -9.39 16.61
C ARG A 56 -6.41 -10.67 16.06
N ASN A 57 -6.48 -10.80 14.75
CA ASN A 57 -7.03 -11.99 14.08
C ASN A 57 -5.97 -13.06 13.78
N GLY A 58 -4.74 -12.87 14.23
CA GLY A 58 -3.67 -13.86 14.09
C GLY A 58 -3.04 -13.93 12.72
N LEU A 59 -3.20 -12.92 11.90
CA LEU A 59 -2.62 -12.88 10.56
C LEU A 59 -1.16 -12.45 10.63
N GLU A 60 -0.27 -13.21 9.99
CA GLU A 60 1.18 -12.93 10.02
C GLU A 60 1.70 -12.35 8.71
N ASN A 61 1.10 -12.71 7.57
CA ASN A 61 1.54 -12.26 6.26
C ASN A 61 0.79 -11.01 5.83
N VAL A 62 1.28 -9.86 6.30
CA VAL A 62 0.69 -8.55 6.01
C VAL A 62 1.76 -7.67 5.37
N TYR A 63 1.46 -7.14 4.19
CA TYR A 63 2.40 -6.31 3.42
C TYR A 63 1.77 -4.98 3.08
N VAL A 64 2.57 -3.93 3.15
CA VAL A 64 2.11 -2.57 2.89
C VAL A 64 2.80 -2.02 1.65
N HIS A 65 2.00 -1.48 0.75
CA HIS A 65 2.47 -0.79 -0.45
C HIS A 65 2.16 0.69 -0.25
N LEU A 66 3.19 1.47 0.00
CA LEU A 66 3.05 2.88 0.37
C LEU A 66 3.00 3.78 -0.85
N PHE A 67 2.03 4.68 -0.87
CA PHE A 67 1.98 5.76 -1.83
C PHE A 67 2.35 7.05 -1.08
N LEU A 68 3.35 7.76 -1.56
CA LEU A 68 3.85 8.96 -0.91
C LEU A 68 3.16 10.21 -1.47
N ASP A 69 2.86 11.15 -0.59
CA ASP A 69 2.04 12.32 -0.90
C ASP A 69 2.85 13.44 -1.52
N GLY A 70 3.51 14.23 -0.71
CA GLY A 70 4.29 15.39 -1.16
C GLY A 70 3.47 16.51 -1.80
N ARG A 71 2.15 16.38 -1.85
CA ARG A 71 1.24 17.36 -2.46
C ARG A 71 0.32 17.99 -1.42
N ASP A 72 -0.37 17.15 -0.64
CA ASP A 72 -1.22 17.59 0.48
C ASP A 72 -0.40 17.72 1.78
N THR A 73 0.86 17.27 1.75
CA THR A 73 1.84 17.41 2.82
C THR A 73 3.15 17.96 2.24
N ALA A 74 4.11 18.29 3.08
CA ALA A 74 5.40 18.81 2.63
C ALA A 74 6.13 17.81 1.72
N PRO A 75 6.84 18.29 0.69
CA PRO A 75 7.43 17.42 -0.35
C PRO A 75 8.42 16.38 0.13
N THR A 76 9.00 16.53 1.31
CA THR A 76 9.97 15.60 1.89
C THR A 76 9.54 15.08 3.26
N SER A 77 8.25 15.13 3.56
CA SER A 77 7.72 14.63 4.83
C SER A 77 7.57 13.11 4.88
N GLY A 78 7.64 12.44 3.73
CA GLY A 78 7.42 10.99 3.61
C GLY A 78 8.36 10.16 4.45
N LYS A 79 9.63 10.56 4.56
CA LYS A 79 10.60 9.82 5.36
C LYS A 79 10.18 9.74 6.84
N GLY A 80 9.70 10.85 7.41
CA GLY A 80 9.20 10.87 8.79
C GLY A 80 7.99 9.96 8.97
N PHE A 81 7.08 9.95 8.02
CA PHE A 81 5.92 9.05 8.05
C PHE A 81 6.33 7.58 7.93
N ILE A 82 7.33 7.27 7.10
CA ILE A 82 7.87 5.91 6.98
C ILE A 82 8.50 5.46 8.30
N GLU A 83 9.31 6.31 8.92
CA GLU A 83 9.93 6.02 10.22
C GLU A 83 8.87 5.73 11.29
N GLU A 84 7.83 6.54 11.35
CA GLU A 84 6.71 6.37 12.26
C GLU A 84 5.98 5.05 12.00
N LEU A 85 5.73 4.73 10.73
CA LEU A 85 5.09 3.47 10.34
C LEU A 85 5.92 2.26 10.75
N LEU A 86 7.23 2.29 10.51
CA LEU A 86 8.12 1.18 10.89
C LEU A 86 8.13 0.96 12.40
N ALA A 87 8.14 2.03 13.18
CA ALA A 87 8.03 1.94 14.62
C ALA A 87 6.69 1.35 15.07
N LYS A 88 5.59 1.74 14.41
CA LYS A 88 4.27 1.19 14.69
C LYS A 88 4.16 -0.29 14.32
N MET A 89 4.75 -0.70 13.21
CA MET A 89 4.77 -2.11 12.82
C MET A 89 5.51 -2.96 13.85
N ASP A 90 6.63 -2.47 14.37
CA ASP A 90 7.37 -3.14 15.45
C ASP A 90 6.53 -3.23 16.74
N GLU A 91 5.84 -2.16 17.09
CA GLU A 91 4.98 -2.11 18.28
C GLU A 91 3.80 -3.08 18.15
N ILE A 92 3.14 -3.10 17.01
CA ILE A 92 1.99 -3.98 16.74
C ILE A 92 2.45 -5.43 16.55
N GLY A 93 3.61 -5.62 15.95
CA GLY A 93 4.21 -6.94 15.74
C GLY A 93 3.77 -7.63 14.45
N VAL A 94 3.29 -6.87 13.47
CA VAL A 94 2.89 -7.40 12.15
C VAL A 94 3.12 -6.34 11.09
N GLY A 95 3.40 -6.80 9.87
CA GLY A 95 3.49 -5.95 8.69
C GLY A 95 4.93 -5.74 8.22
N LYS A 96 5.07 -5.66 6.90
CA LYS A 96 6.33 -5.29 6.23
C LYS A 96 6.00 -4.39 5.06
N VAL A 97 6.85 -3.42 4.78
CA VAL A 97 6.73 -2.61 3.57
C VAL A 97 7.26 -3.41 2.39
N ALA A 98 6.45 -3.58 1.36
CA ALA A 98 6.80 -4.35 0.17
C ALA A 98 7.15 -3.46 -1.02
N SER A 99 6.59 -2.27 -1.10
CA SER A 99 6.92 -1.31 -2.16
C SER A 99 6.65 0.12 -1.70
N ILE A 100 7.31 1.08 -2.34
CA ILE A 100 6.97 2.50 -2.21
C ILE A 100 6.85 3.11 -3.60
N SER A 101 5.97 4.12 -3.73
CA SER A 101 5.74 4.81 -4.99
C SER A 101 5.17 6.19 -4.69
N GLY A 102 5.59 7.21 -5.44
CA GLY A 102 4.95 8.51 -5.36
C GLY A 102 3.54 8.47 -5.94
N ARG A 103 2.65 9.33 -5.44
CA ARG A 103 1.27 9.40 -5.92
C ARG A 103 1.16 9.75 -7.40
N TYR A 104 2.18 10.37 -7.97
CA TYR A 104 2.25 10.66 -9.39
C TYR A 104 2.09 9.40 -10.24
N TYR A 105 2.60 8.27 -9.78
CA TYR A 105 2.49 6.98 -10.46
C TYR A 105 1.28 6.18 -9.99
N ALA A 106 1.15 6.03 -8.69
CA ALA A 106 0.17 5.11 -8.10
C ALA A 106 -1.25 5.69 -8.05
N MET A 107 -1.38 7.00 -8.03
CA MET A 107 -2.67 7.68 -7.88
C MET A 107 -2.94 8.63 -9.06
N ASP A 108 -2.57 8.22 -10.27
CA ASP A 108 -2.83 8.99 -11.48
C ASP A 108 -4.34 9.05 -11.76
N ARG A 109 -4.80 10.23 -12.13
CA ARG A 109 -6.21 10.47 -12.49
C ARG A 109 -6.40 10.88 -13.95
N ASP A 110 -5.29 11.02 -14.66
CA ASP A 110 -5.28 11.56 -16.02
C ASP A 110 -5.28 10.44 -17.08
N ASN A 111 -5.57 9.21 -16.66
CA ASN A 111 -5.56 8.01 -17.51
C ASN A 111 -4.20 7.77 -18.19
N ARG A 112 -3.13 8.09 -17.48
CA ARG A 112 -1.75 7.87 -17.93
C ARG A 112 -1.31 6.46 -17.56
N TRP A 113 -1.71 5.50 -18.39
CA TRP A 113 -1.46 4.08 -18.14
C TRP A 113 0.02 3.72 -18.03
N ASP A 114 0.90 4.50 -18.67
CA ASP A 114 2.35 4.36 -18.51
C ASP A 114 2.81 4.54 -17.06
N ARG A 115 2.19 5.48 -16.34
CA ARG A 115 2.47 5.72 -14.90
C ARG A 115 1.93 4.60 -14.03
N VAL A 116 0.68 4.25 -14.25
CA VAL A 116 0.00 3.19 -13.50
C VAL A 116 0.71 1.86 -13.71
N GLN A 117 1.18 1.60 -14.93
CA GLN A 117 1.90 0.37 -15.27
C GLN A 117 3.17 0.20 -14.42
N LYS A 118 3.91 1.28 -14.17
CA LYS A 118 5.11 1.21 -13.33
C LYS A 118 4.77 0.81 -11.89
N ALA A 119 3.73 1.43 -11.31
CA ALA A 119 3.27 1.07 -9.97
C ALA A 119 2.75 -0.37 -9.92
N TYR A 120 1.98 -0.77 -10.92
CA TYR A 120 1.47 -2.13 -11.06
C TYR A 120 2.61 -3.15 -11.10
N ASN A 121 3.63 -2.91 -11.94
CA ASN A 121 4.76 -3.82 -12.05
C ASN A 121 5.49 -3.99 -10.72
N ALA A 122 5.66 -2.91 -9.97
CA ALA A 122 6.31 -2.98 -8.65
C ALA A 122 5.47 -3.78 -7.64
N ILE A 123 4.17 -3.58 -7.62
CA ILE A 123 3.27 -4.21 -6.63
C ILE A 123 3.02 -5.67 -6.97
N VAL A 124 2.66 -5.96 -8.22
CA VAL A 124 2.18 -7.29 -8.62
C VAL A 124 3.32 -8.19 -9.09
N MET A 125 4.24 -7.64 -9.88
CA MET A 125 5.30 -8.44 -10.52
C MET A 125 6.64 -8.36 -9.81
N GLY A 126 6.79 -7.45 -8.84
CA GLY A 126 8.07 -7.23 -8.16
C GLY A 126 9.14 -6.67 -9.08
N GLN A 127 8.75 -5.87 -10.07
CA GLN A 127 9.64 -5.28 -11.08
C GLN A 127 9.64 -3.76 -10.97
N GLY A 128 10.82 -3.18 -10.88
CA GLY A 128 11.01 -1.75 -10.79
C GLY A 128 12.37 -1.45 -10.17
N ASN A 129 12.54 -0.24 -9.65
CA ASN A 129 13.71 0.07 -8.85
C ASN A 129 13.70 -0.82 -7.60
N GLU A 130 14.87 -1.17 -7.10
CA GLU A 130 14.99 -2.04 -5.94
C GLU A 130 15.71 -1.32 -4.80
N ALA A 131 15.30 -1.62 -3.57
CA ALA A 131 15.95 -1.11 -2.37
C ALA A 131 15.86 -2.13 -1.25
N ALA A 132 16.81 -2.12 -0.33
CA ALA A 132 16.85 -3.04 0.81
C ALA A 132 15.81 -2.68 1.89
N SER A 133 15.39 -1.42 1.95
CA SER A 133 14.36 -0.95 2.89
C SER A 133 13.64 0.26 2.34
N ALA A 134 12.50 0.59 2.94
CA ALA A 134 11.76 1.80 2.57
C ALA A 134 12.57 3.07 2.84
N ILE A 135 13.34 3.11 3.91
CA ILE A 135 14.20 4.25 4.24
C ILE A 135 15.31 4.40 3.20
N ASP A 136 15.96 3.31 2.79
CA ASP A 136 16.99 3.36 1.74
C ASP A 136 16.40 3.86 0.42
N ALA A 137 15.19 3.44 0.09
CA ALA A 137 14.50 3.87 -1.13
C ALA A 137 14.23 5.37 -1.12
N ILE A 138 13.72 5.89 0.00
CA ILE A 138 13.39 7.32 0.09
C ILE A 138 14.65 8.19 0.15
N ASP A 139 15.69 7.75 0.83
CA ASP A 139 16.97 8.45 0.89
C ASP A 139 17.63 8.54 -0.49
N ALA A 140 17.60 7.45 -1.25
CA ALA A 140 18.11 7.43 -2.61
C ALA A 140 17.36 8.39 -3.52
N SER A 141 16.03 8.45 -3.37
CA SER A 141 15.18 9.36 -4.13
C SER A 141 15.51 10.82 -3.81
N TYR A 142 15.61 11.17 -2.54
CA TYR A 142 15.92 12.54 -2.11
C TYR A 142 17.33 12.96 -2.54
N LYS A 143 18.27 12.05 -2.56
CA LYS A 143 19.64 12.30 -3.03
C LYS A 143 19.67 12.74 -4.49
N GLU A 144 18.70 12.31 -5.28
CA GLU A 144 18.54 12.68 -6.68
C GLU A 144 17.55 13.85 -6.87
N ASP A 145 17.19 14.55 -5.79
CA ASP A 145 16.21 15.64 -5.79
C ASP A 145 14.81 15.22 -6.23
N VAL A 146 14.48 13.94 -6.08
CA VAL A 146 13.13 13.42 -6.35
C VAL A 146 12.35 13.38 -5.05
N THR A 147 11.34 14.23 -4.94
CA THR A 147 10.53 14.36 -3.74
C THR A 147 9.40 13.33 -3.68
N ASP A 148 8.68 13.29 -2.57
CA ASP A 148 7.68 12.26 -2.27
C ASP A 148 6.71 11.97 -3.41
N GLU A 149 6.11 13.01 -3.98
CA GLU A 149 5.10 12.88 -5.03
C GLU A 149 5.61 12.10 -6.25
N PHE A 150 6.90 12.23 -6.56
CA PHE A 150 7.50 11.73 -7.78
C PHE A 150 8.42 10.52 -7.56
N VAL A 151 8.42 9.93 -6.39
CA VAL A 151 9.23 8.73 -6.14
C VAL A 151 8.85 7.63 -7.14
N VAL A 152 9.85 7.17 -7.90
CA VAL A 152 9.65 6.10 -8.88
C VAL A 152 9.28 4.81 -8.14
N PRO A 153 8.30 4.04 -8.63
CA PRO A 153 7.92 2.79 -7.99
C PRO A 153 9.13 1.91 -7.69
N THR A 154 9.30 1.57 -6.41
CA THR A 154 10.47 0.85 -5.90
C THR A 154 10.01 -0.37 -5.12
N VAL A 155 10.60 -1.53 -5.45
CA VAL A 155 10.34 -2.80 -4.78
C VAL A 155 11.31 -2.96 -3.62
N ILE A 156 10.81 -3.32 -2.46
CA ILE A 156 11.67 -3.65 -1.33
C ILE A 156 12.08 -5.10 -1.46
N VAL A 157 13.40 -5.35 -1.41
CA VAL A 157 13.96 -6.69 -1.60
C VAL A 157 14.72 -7.15 -0.37
N GLU A 158 14.63 -8.45 -0.10
CA GLU A 158 15.43 -9.14 0.93
C GLU A 158 16.10 -10.33 0.26
N ASP A 159 17.40 -10.50 0.48
CA ASP A 159 18.18 -11.60 -0.10
C ASP A 159 18.06 -11.70 -1.63
N GLY A 160 17.94 -10.55 -2.29
CA GLY A 160 17.87 -10.47 -3.75
C GLY A 160 16.51 -10.76 -4.35
N ALA A 161 15.48 -10.95 -3.52
CA ALA A 161 14.11 -11.22 -3.98
C ALA A 161 13.13 -10.22 -3.36
N PRO A 162 12.01 -9.89 -4.06
CA PRO A 162 10.98 -9.02 -3.49
C PRO A 162 10.46 -9.56 -2.17
N VAL A 163 10.24 -8.67 -1.20
CA VAL A 163 9.64 -9.03 0.10
C VAL A 163 8.30 -9.69 -0.12
N ALA A 164 7.48 -9.14 -1.00
CA ALA A 164 6.22 -9.74 -1.40
C ALA A 164 5.74 -9.19 -2.72
N THR A 165 5.02 -10.02 -3.46
CA THR A 165 4.27 -9.62 -4.64
C THR A 165 2.83 -10.06 -4.45
N LEU A 166 1.91 -9.47 -5.20
CA LEU A 166 0.50 -9.83 -5.13
C LEU A 166 0.27 -11.15 -5.88
N LYS A 167 -0.34 -12.11 -5.21
CA LYS A 167 -0.58 -13.46 -5.74
C LYS A 167 -2.05 -13.81 -5.70
N GLU A 168 -2.42 -14.88 -6.38
CA GLU A 168 -3.78 -15.42 -6.36
C GLU A 168 -4.18 -15.77 -4.91
N ASN A 169 -5.42 -15.48 -4.57
CA ASN A 169 -6.02 -15.65 -3.24
C ASN A 169 -5.53 -14.66 -2.17
N ASP A 170 -4.64 -13.73 -2.52
CA ASP A 170 -4.30 -12.64 -1.62
C ASP A 170 -5.47 -11.65 -1.51
N SER A 171 -5.61 -11.05 -0.35
CA SER A 171 -6.61 -10.00 -0.14
C SER A 171 -5.96 -8.62 -0.21
N VAL A 172 -6.73 -7.64 -0.63
CA VAL A 172 -6.29 -6.25 -0.78
C VAL A 172 -7.21 -5.32 -0.01
N ILE A 173 -6.63 -4.43 0.78
CA ILE A 173 -7.37 -3.38 1.48
C ILE A 173 -6.80 -2.03 1.07
N PHE A 174 -7.67 -1.13 0.58
CA PHE A 174 -7.34 0.28 0.37
C PHE A 174 -7.82 1.07 1.58
N TYR A 175 -6.92 1.81 2.22
CA TYR A 175 -7.26 2.63 3.37
C TYR A 175 -7.44 4.11 3.03
N ASN A 176 -7.49 4.46 1.75
CA ASN A 176 -7.76 5.82 1.30
C ASN A 176 -9.22 6.21 1.51
N PHE A 177 -9.45 7.44 1.94
CA PHE A 177 -10.82 7.99 2.07
C PHE A 177 -11.51 8.17 0.72
N ARG A 178 -10.75 8.52 -0.32
CA ARG A 178 -11.28 8.86 -1.64
C ARG A 178 -10.85 7.81 -2.65
N PRO A 179 -11.82 7.03 -3.16
CA PRO A 179 -11.52 5.92 -4.07
C PRO A 179 -11.15 6.35 -5.49
N ASP A 180 -11.49 7.58 -5.89
CA ASP A 180 -11.26 8.08 -7.24
C ASP A 180 -9.80 8.00 -7.69
N ARG A 181 -8.87 8.23 -6.76
CA ARG A 181 -7.43 8.21 -7.03
C ARG A 181 -6.83 6.81 -7.10
N ALA A 182 -7.47 5.85 -6.49
CA ALA A 182 -6.97 4.47 -6.45
C ALA A 182 -7.59 3.56 -7.51
N ARG A 183 -8.62 4.03 -8.22
CA ARG A 183 -9.38 3.20 -9.15
C ARG A 183 -8.56 2.54 -10.24
N GLU A 184 -7.65 3.27 -10.86
CA GLU A 184 -6.89 2.76 -12.00
C GLU A 184 -5.98 1.61 -11.61
N ILE A 185 -5.25 1.75 -10.50
CA ILE A 185 -4.39 0.67 -10.05
C ILE A 185 -5.20 -0.53 -9.56
N THR A 186 -6.34 -0.29 -8.91
CA THR A 186 -7.25 -1.36 -8.49
C THR A 186 -7.78 -2.13 -9.69
N ARG A 187 -8.21 -1.43 -10.73
CA ARG A 187 -8.70 -2.07 -11.95
C ARG A 187 -7.62 -2.92 -12.62
N SER A 188 -6.39 -2.41 -12.69
CA SER A 188 -5.27 -3.16 -13.26
C SER A 188 -5.01 -4.47 -12.49
N ILE A 189 -5.02 -4.40 -11.17
CA ILE A 189 -4.81 -5.55 -10.30
C ILE A 189 -5.96 -6.57 -10.46
N CYS A 190 -7.21 -6.10 -10.38
CA CYS A 190 -8.38 -6.97 -10.52
C CYS A 190 -8.40 -7.68 -11.87
N CYS A 191 -8.17 -6.96 -12.96
CA CYS A 191 -8.21 -7.54 -14.31
C CYS A 191 -7.19 -8.67 -14.47
N LEU A 192 -6.03 -8.56 -13.84
CA LEU A 192 -5.03 -9.61 -13.91
C LEU A 192 -5.34 -10.79 -13.00
N LEU A 193 -5.70 -10.53 -11.75
CA LEU A 193 -5.90 -11.57 -10.73
C LEU A 193 -7.11 -12.45 -11.00
N TYR A 194 -8.20 -11.86 -11.49
CA TYR A 194 -9.43 -12.59 -11.75
C TYR A 194 -9.53 -13.10 -13.19
N THR A 195 -8.50 -12.86 -14.00
CA THR A 195 -8.48 -13.26 -15.42
C THR A 195 -9.76 -12.89 -16.16
N SER A 196 -10.43 -11.82 -15.74
CA SER A 196 -11.66 -11.36 -16.34
C SER A 196 -11.38 -10.82 -17.75
N PRO A 197 -12.17 -11.24 -18.76
CA PRO A 197 -12.00 -10.72 -20.11
C PRO A 197 -12.53 -9.30 -20.29
N SER A 198 -13.24 -8.76 -19.30
CA SER A 198 -13.85 -7.45 -19.40
C SER A 198 -13.41 -6.53 -18.25
N PRO A 199 -12.95 -5.30 -18.55
CA PRO A 199 -12.63 -4.32 -17.51
C PRO A 199 -13.81 -3.98 -16.61
N ARG A 200 -15.05 -4.23 -17.05
CA ARG A 200 -16.24 -3.98 -16.23
C ARG A 200 -16.29 -4.87 -14.98
N ASP A 201 -15.74 -6.07 -15.10
CA ASP A 201 -15.73 -7.02 -14.00
C ASP A 201 -14.70 -6.68 -12.93
N CYS A 202 -13.86 -5.66 -13.17
CA CYS A 202 -12.82 -5.20 -12.30
C CYS A 202 -13.21 -3.96 -11.47
N SER A 203 -14.43 -3.51 -11.59
CA SER A 203 -14.91 -2.28 -10.94
C SER A 203 -15.47 -2.55 -9.54
#